data_a5eb6e9c32529eae2701c49987ad551b
#
_entry.id   a5eb6e9c32529eae2701c49987ad551b
#
_cell.length_a   1.000
_cell.length_b   1.000
_cell.length_c   1.000
_cell.angle_alpha   90.00
_cell.angle_beta   90.00
_cell.angle_gamma   90.00
#
_symmetry.space_group_name_H-M   'P 1'
#
loop_
_entity.id
_entity.type
_entity.pdbx_description
1 polymer ?
#
loop_
_entity_poly.entity_id
_entity_poly.type
_entity_poly.pdbx_seq_one_letter_code
_entity_poly.pdbx_strand_id
1 'polypeptide(L)'
;MHYSSRTLAMQVAVNVIIPDRKTAYGEEDKPYKTLYLLHGLSDDYSIWMRRTSIERYASEHGIAVVMPSVTRSWYSNTAYGTKYFSFITEELPALCRSYFKGMSDAREDNFIAGLSMGGYGALKAALTYPERFGGCASLSGAMGFPHHASRPMNAEWKGNFGFEMENFSEIAGTENDVHFLAKEALEKGAEMPKIYLWCGTEDFLIKDNRDYRDLLASLGIEHLYEESEGDHSWKWWDLHIQSALNYLLDK
;
A
#
# COMPACT_ATOMS: atom_id res chain seq x y z
N MET A 1 -10.40 15.36 -4.20
CA MET A 1 -11.22 14.99 -5.37
C MET A 1 -12.41 14.16 -4.91
N HIS A 2 -13.62 14.45 -5.43
CA HIS A 2 -14.83 13.65 -5.21
C HIS A 2 -15.37 13.21 -6.57
N TYR A 3 -15.75 11.94 -6.71
CA TYR A 3 -16.29 11.42 -7.96
C TYR A 3 -17.10 10.14 -7.76
N SER A 4 -17.83 9.73 -8.79
CA SER A 4 -18.57 8.46 -8.80
C SER A 4 -17.67 7.35 -9.35
N SER A 5 -17.22 6.47 -8.47
CA SER A 5 -16.46 5.28 -8.88
C SER A 5 -17.37 4.30 -9.60
N ARG A 6 -16.93 3.84 -10.76
CA ARG A 6 -17.64 2.79 -11.51
C ARG A 6 -17.39 1.41 -10.90
N THR A 7 -16.16 1.17 -10.46
CA THR A 7 -15.74 -0.09 -9.86
C THR A 7 -16.44 -0.35 -8.53
N LEU A 8 -16.62 0.72 -7.72
CA LEU A 8 -17.28 0.62 -6.41
C LEU A 8 -18.79 0.88 -6.48
N ALA A 9 -19.30 1.41 -7.59
CA ALA A 9 -20.69 1.83 -7.78
C ALA A 9 -21.17 2.82 -6.69
N MET A 10 -20.28 3.72 -6.22
CA MET A 10 -20.59 4.70 -5.18
C MET A 10 -19.78 5.98 -5.35
N GLN A 11 -20.19 7.04 -4.62
CA GLN A 11 -19.39 8.26 -4.50
C GLN A 11 -18.18 7.99 -3.60
N VAL A 12 -17.02 8.48 -4.04
CA VAL A 12 -15.76 8.34 -3.30
C VAL A 12 -15.04 9.67 -3.16
N ALA A 13 -14.28 9.79 -2.09
CA ALA A 13 -13.37 10.90 -1.85
C ALA A 13 -11.93 10.39 -1.88
N VAL A 14 -11.06 11.15 -2.54
CA VAL A 14 -9.62 10.89 -2.64
C VAL A 14 -8.89 12.21 -2.44
N ASN A 15 -7.91 12.26 -1.55
CA ASN A 15 -6.99 13.38 -1.50
C ASN A 15 -5.85 13.15 -2.51
N VAL A 16 -5.50 14.21 -3.21
CA VAL A 16 -4.38 14.20 -4.17
C VAL A 16 -3.51 15.42 -3.89
N ILE A 17 -2.23 15.19 -3.66
CA ILE A 17 -1.20 16.22 -3.56
C ILE A 17 -0.48 16.22 -4.91
N ILE A 18 -0.43 17.39 -5.55
CA ILE A 18 0.40 17.65 -6.72
C ILE A 18 1.48 18.62 -6.26
N PRO A 19 2.76 18.25 -6.28
CA PRO A 19 3.83 19.13 -5.83
C PRO A 19 3.97 20.33 -6.77
N ASP A 20 4.37 21.48 -6.22
CA ASP A 20 4.69 22.63 -7.02
C ASP A 20 5.87 22.33 -7.94
N ARG A 21 5.66 22.49 -9.24
CA ARG A 21 6.78 22.49 -10.20
C ARG A 21 7.39 23.86 -10.25
N LYS A 22 8.69 23.95 -10.17
CA LYS A 22 9.44 25.19 -10.45
C LYS A 22 9.48 25.47 -11.96
N THR A 23 8.35 25.29 -12.65
CA THR A 23 8.22 25.52 -14.11
C THR A 23 8.53 26.94 -14.52
N ALA A 24 8.42 27.91 -13.58
CA ALA A 24 8.80 29.30 -13.83
C ALA A 24 10.30 29.49 -14.16
N TYR A 25 11.13 28.47 -13.96
CA TYR A 25 12.58 28.55 -14.15
C TYR A 25 13.11 27.60 -15.24
N GLY A 26 12.26 27.07 -16.12
CA GLY A 26 12.70 26.34 -17.30
C GLY A 26 13.12 24.88 -17.04
N GLU A 27 12.67 24.25 -15.96
CA GLU A 27 12.81 22.79 -15.80
C GLU A 27 11.91 22.07 -16.78
N GLU A 28 12.43 20.99 -17.40
CA GLU A 28 11.70 20.16 -18.34
C GLU A 28 10.41 19.61 -17.73
N ASP A 29 9.39 19.48 -18.55
CA ASP A 29 8.06 18.98 -18.20
C ASP A 29 8.05 17.45 -18.00
N LYS A 30 8.85 16.94 -17.05
CA LYS A 30 8.94 15.52 -16.75
C LYS A 30 7.64 15.04 -16.08
N PRO A 31 7.16 13.82 -16.39
CA PRO A 31 6.02 13.24 -15.68
C PRO A 31 6.28 13.15 -14.17
N TYR A 32 5.22 13.31 -13.36
CA TYR A 32 5.33 13.10 -11.92
C TYR A 32 5.44 11.61 -11.60
N LYS A 33 6.40 11.27 -10.75
CA LYS A 33 6.31 10.04 -9.98
C LYS A 33 5.11 10.10 -9.06
N THR A 34 4.45 8.99 -8.82
CA THR A 34 3.22 8.94 -8.03
C THR A 34 3.32 7.91 -6.91
N LEU A 35 2.99 8.34 -5.68
CA LEU A 35 2.82 7.48 -4.53
C LEU A 35 1.32 7.30 -4.23
N TYR A 36 0.81 6.07 -4.28
CA TYR A 36 -0.49 5.69 -3.74
C TYR A 36 -0.30 5.36 -2.27
N LEU A 37 -0.87 6.20 -1.37
CA LEU A 37 -0.61 6.13 0.07
C LEU A 37 -1.86 5.66 0.82
N LEU A 38 -1.77 4.46 1.38
CA LEU A 38 -2.87 3.68 1.90
C LEU A 38 -3.03 3.86 3.41
N HIS A 39 -4.26 4.02 3.87
CA HIS A 39 -4.61 4.21 5.28
C HIS A 39 -4.71 2.90 6.06
N GLY A 40 -4.66 2.98 7.41
CA GLY A 40 -4.86 1.87 8.32
C GLY A 40 -6.34 1.51 8.55
N LEU A 41 -6.57 0.47 9.36
CA LEU A 41 -7.92 0.06 9.74
C LEU A 41 -8.63 1.21 10.46
N SER A 42 -9.89 1.48 10.11
CA SER A 42 -10.74 2.57 10.65
C SER A 42 -10.36 4.01 10.26
N ASP A 43 -9.36 4.19 9.43
CA ASP A 43 -8.97 5.49 8.87
C ASP A 43 -9.67 5.79 7.52
N ASP A 44 -9.34 6.91 6.91
CA ASP A 44 -9.87 7.36 5.63
C ASP A 44 -8.81 8.12 4.78
N TYR A 45 -9.23 8.62 3.62
CA TYR A 45 -8.41 9.39 2.68
C TYR A 45 -7.73 10.63 3.28
N SER A 46 -8.20 11.14 4.41
CA SER A 46 -7.71 12.38 5.02
C SER A 46 -6.63 12.17 6.06
N ILE A 47 -6.46 10.92 6.56
CA ILE A 47 -5.71 10.68 7.78
C ILE A 47 -4.22 11.00 7.65
N TRP A 48 -3.59 10.64 6.54
CA TRP A 48 -2.18 10.93 6.28
C TRP A 48 -1.88 12.44 6.32
N MET A 49 -2.75 13.27 5.72
CA MET A 49 -2.61 14.73 5.75
C MET A 49 -2.81 15.32 7.14
N ARG A 50 -3.66 14.69 7.97
CA ARG A 50 -3.96 15.18 9.33
C ARG A 50 -2.94 14.76 10.37
N ARG A 51 -2.20 13.69 10.12
CA ARG A 51 -1.31 13.07 11.11
C ARG A 51 0.17 13.18 10.78
N THR A 52 0.49 13.62 9.56
CA THR A 52 1.87 13.70 9.07
C THR A 52 2.11 15.00 8.32
N SER A 53 3.36 15.26 7.96
CA SER A 53 3.73 16.34 7.04
C SER A 53 3.86 15.85 5.60
N ILE A 54 3.02 14.91 5.17
CA ILE A 54 3.14 14.26 3.85
C ILE A 54 3.14 15.24 2.67
N GLU A 55 2.43 16.36 2.76
CA GLU A 55 2.44 17.40 1.72
C GLU A 55 3.83 18.03 1.56
N ARG A 56 4.50 18.30 2.68
CA ARG A 56 5.88 18.80 2.66
C ARG A 56 6.83 17.74 2.09
N TYR A 57 6.73 16.49 2.52
CA TYR A 57 7.57 15.40 2.01
C TYR A 57 7.36 15.18 0.52
N ALA A 58 6.12 15.23 0.04
CA ALA A 58 5.79 15.14 -1.37
C ALA A 58 6.45 16.27 -2.19
N SER A 59 6.41 17.50 -1.66
CA SER A 59 7.05 18.66 -2.30
C SER A 59 8.59 18.55 -2.33
N GLU A 60 9.21 18.11 -1.23
CA GLU A 60 10.67 17.90 -1.13
C GLU A 60 11.18 16.83 -2.11
N HIS A 61 10.34 15.82 -2.40
CA HIS A 61 10.65 14.74 -3.35
C HIS A 61 10.14 15.01 -4.78
N GLY A 62 9.30 16.03 -4.98
CA GLY A 62 8.73 16.35 -6.29
C GLY A 62 7.77 15.28 -6.82
N ILE A 63 7.05 14.58 -5.94
CA ILE A 63 6.13 13.49 -6.27
C ILE A 63 4.67 13.85 -6.05
N ALA A 64 3.78 13.27 -6.84
CA ALA A 64 2.35 13.29 -6.56
C ALA A 64 2.00 12.21 -5.50
N VAL A 65 1.06 12.53 -4.60
CA VAL A 65 0.57 11.56 -3.60
C VAL A 65 -0.93 11.41 -3.71
N VAL A 66 -1.42 10.19 -3.80
CA VAL A 66 -2.84 9.83 -3.95
C VAL A 66 -3.28 9.03 -2.73
N MET A 67 -4.24 9.53 -1.97
CA MET A 67 -4.73 8.94 -0.74
C MET A 67 -6.22 8.55 -0.87
N PRO A 68 -6.53 7.29 -1.19
CA PRO A 68 -7.91 6.81 -1.30
C PRO A 68 -8.51 6.42 0.04
N SER A 69 -9.83 6.21 0.09
CA SER A 69 -10.52 5.47 1.16
C SER A 69 -11.00 4.12 0.66
N VAL A 70 -10.77 3.10 1.48
CA VAL A 70 -11.25 1.74 1.24
C VAL A 70 -12.02 1.15 2.44
N THR A 71 -12.40 2.01 3.38
CA THR A 71 -13.09 1.60 4.60
C THR A 71 -12.32 0.52 5.39
N ARG A 72 -12.98 -0.52 5.85
CA ARG A 72 -12.40 -1.67 6.57
C ARG A 72 -12.27 -2.92 5.67
N SER A 73 -12.13 -2.72 4.36
CA SER A 73 -12.18 -3.78 3.34
C SER A 73 -10.92 -4.65 3.25
N TRP A 74 -9.88 -4.34 3.99
CA TRP A 74 -8.57 -5.00 3.86
C TRP A 74 -8.02 -4.96 2.42
N TYR A 75 -8.32 -3.88 1.69
CA TYR A 75 -7.89 -3.75 0.30
C TYR A 75 -8.24 -4.99 -0.54
N SER A 76 -9.42 -5.57 -0.32
CA SER A 76 -9.91 -6.76 -1.00
C SER A 76 -11.07 -6.44 -1.93
N ASN A 77 -11.28 -7.28 -2.93
CA ASN A 77 -12.55 -7.37 -3.62
C ASN A 77 -13.47 -8.18 -2.71
N THR A 78 -14.31 -7.50 -1.95
CA THR A 78 -15.06 -8.11 -0.85
C THR A 78 -16.09 -9.11 -1.34
N ALA A 79 -16.42 -10.09 -0.50
CA ALA A 79 -17.52 -11.04 -0.76
C ALA A 79 -18.89 -10.36 -0.87
N TYR A 80 -19.04 -9.14 -0.34
CA TYR A 80 -20.22 -8.29 -0.57
C TYR A 80 -20.32 -7.73 -1.99
N GLY A 81 -19.30 -7.91 -2.84
CA GLY A 81 -19.26 -7.41 -4.20
C GLY A 81 -18.63 -6.03 -4.38
N THR A 82 -18.20 -5.35 -3.32
CA THR A 82 -17.49 -4.07 -3.41
C THR A 82 -16.02 -4.31 -3.74
N LYS A 83 -15.56 -3.85 -4.89
CA LYS A 83 -14.26 -4.22 -5.47
C LYS A 83 -13.15 -3.21 -5.12
N TYR A 84 -12.78 -3.09 -3.83
CA TYR A 84 -11.79 -2.11 -3.40
C TYR A 84 -10.38 -2.39 -3.93
N PHE A 85 -9.99 -3.65 -4.11
CA PHE A 85 -8.70 -3.98 -4.71
C PHE A 85 -8.62 -3.51 -6.16
N SER A 86 -9.61 -3.86 -6.99
CA SER A 86 -9.68 -3.37 -8.37
C SER A 86 -9.76 -1.85 -8.45
N PHE A 87 -10.44 -1.21 -7.49
CA PHE A 87 -10.51 0.25 -7.41
C PHE A 87 -9.11 0.86 -7.26
N ILE A 88 -8.31 0.42 -6.28
CA ILE A 88 -6.99 1.03 -6.01
C ILE A 88 -5.93 0.66 -7.05
N THR A 89 -6.04 -0.51 -7.68
CA THR A 89 -5.02 -0.98 -8.62
C THR A 89 -5.33 -0.67 -10.09
N GLU A 90 -6.59 -0.43 -10.45
CA GLU A 90 -7.01 -0.23 -11.83
C GLU A 90 -7.68 1.12 -12.05
N GLU A 91 -8.85 1.36 -11.43
CA GLU A 91 -9.64 2.56 -11.70
C GLU A 91 -8.96 3.83 -11.22
N LEU A 92 -8.48 3.85 -9.97
CA LEU A 92 -7.89 5.04 -9.37
C LEU A 92 -6.63 5.53 -10.10
N PRO A 93 -5.65 4.68 -10.46
CA PRO A 93 -4.50 5.11 -11.25
C PRO A 93 -4.89 5.66 -12.62
N ALA A 94 -5.78 4.99 -13.34
CA ALA A 94 -6.26 5.45 -14.64
C ALA A 94 -6.98 6.79 -14.55
N LEU A 95 -7.82 6.95 -13.53
CA LEU A 95 -8.54 8.19 -13.26
C LEU A 95 -7.59 9.34 -12.93
N CYS A 96 -6.63 9.12 -12.02
CA CYS A 96 -5.66 10.14 -11.65
C CYS A 96 -4.88 10.64 -12.86
N ARG A 97 -4.40 9.76 -13.73
CA ARG A 97 -3.72 10.14 -14.98
C ARG A 97 -4.62 10.92 -15.93
N SER A 98 -5.92 10.63 -15.95
CA SER A 98 -6.86 11.37 -16.82
C SER A 98 -7.16 12.78 -16.33
N TYR A 99 -7.21 12.99 -15.01
CA TYR A 99 -7.53 14.29 -14.41
C TYR A 99 -6.29 15.16 -14.15
N PHE A 100 -5.19 14.54 -13.76
CA PHE A 100 -3.96 15.23 -13.41
C PHE A 100 -2.90 14.99 -14.48
N LYS A 101 -2.85 15.88 -15.46
CA LYS A 101 -1.87 15.81 -16.56
C LYS A 101 -0.45 15.77 -15.99
N GLY A 102 0.34 14.88 -16.51
CA GLY A 102 1.75 14.74 -16.14
C GLY A 102 2.01 13.68 -15.07
N MET A 103 1.03 12.95 -14.56
CA MET A 103 1.30 11.71 -13.82
C MET A 103 1.80 10.64 -14.79
N SER A 104 2.93 10.00 -14.45
CA SER A 104 3.54 8.94 -15.25
C SER A 104 2.72 7.65 -15.20
N ASP A 105 2.71 6.90 -16.31
CA ASP A 105 2.20 5.53 -16.36
C ASP A 105 3.33 4.47 -16.36
N ALA A 106 4.59 4.91 -16.39
CA ALA A 106 5.74 4.04 -16.30
C ALA A 106 5.81 3.35 -14.92
N ARG A 107 6.14 2.06 -14.92
CA ARG A 107 6.24 1.24 -13.70
C ARG A 107 7.15 1.88 -12.65
N GLU A 108 8.35 2.29 -13.07
CA GLU A 108 9.40 2.87 -12.25
C GLU A 108 9.04 4.22 -11.62
N ASP A 109 7.95 4.83 -12.04
CA ASP A 109 7.42 6.09 -11.52
C ASP A 109 6.20 5.90 -10.62
N ASN A 110 5.70 4.68 -10.46
CA ASN A 110 4.53 4.38 -9.65
C ASN A 110 4.91 3.55 -8.42
N PHE A 111 4.56 4.07 -7.24
CA PHE A 111 4.86 3.48 -5.95
C PHE A 111 3.59 3.36 -5.11
N ILE A 112 3.58 2.39 -4.20
CA ILE A 112 2.47 2.19 -3.28
C ILE A 112 3.00 1.97 -1.86
N ALA A 113 2.44 2.67 -0.88
CA ALA A 113 2.87 2.53 0.51
C ALA A 113 1.67 2.60 1.46
N GLY A 114 1.84 2.13 2.68
CA GLY A 114 0.81 2.27 3.70
C GLY A 114 1.23 1.76 5.06
N LEU A 115 0.36 1.96 6.03
CA LEU A 115 0.56 1.49 7.41
C LEU A 115 -0.47 0.42 7.79
N SER A 116 -0.09 -0.52 8.66
CA SER A 116 -1.01 -1.52 9.22
C SER A 116 -1.78 -2.26 8.12
N MET A 117 -3.11 -2.17 8.08
CA MET A 117 -3.94 -2.66 6.98
C MET A 117 -3.48 -2.12 5.61
N GLY A 118 -3.07 -0.84 5.55
CA GLY A 118 -2.53 -0.23 4.33
C GLY A 118 -1.16 -0.76 3.93
N GLY A 119 -0.33 -1.13 4.89
CA GLY A 119 0.96 -1.81 4.64
C GLY A 119 0.77 -3.18 4.00
N TYR A 120 -0.21 -3.94 4.51
CA TYR A 120 -0.66 -5.18 3.87
C TYR A 120 -1.18 -4.92 2.44
N GLY A 121 -2.06 -3.91 2.28
CA GLY A 121 -2.63 -3.56 0.97
C GLY A 121 -1.58 -3.13 -0.05
N ALA A 122 -0.54 -2.42 0.38
CA ALA A 122 0.57 -2.00 -0.48
C ALA A 122 1.38 -3.20 -1.00
N LEU A 123 1.75 -4.12 -0.11
CA LEU A 123 2.42 -5.37 -0.50
C LEU A 123 1.55 -6.21 -1.43
N LYS A 124 0.27 -6.41 -1.07
CA LYS A 124 -0.68 -7.14 -1.91
C LYS A 124 -0.76 -6.57 -3.32
N ALA A 125 -0.92 -5.25 -3.46
CA ALA A 125 -1.02 -4.62 -4.77
C ALA A 125 0.26 -4.77 -5.59
N ALA A 126 1.42 -4.48 -4.99
CA ALA A 126 2.70 -4.52 -5.68
C ALA A 126 3.14 -5.94 -6.07
N LEU A 127 2.79 -6.95 -5.27
CA LEU A 127 3.12 -8.35 -5.57
C LEU A 127 2.13 -8.99 -6.55
N THR A 128 0.87 -8.54 -6.56
CA THR A 128 -0.13 -9.01 -7.55
C THR A 128 0.13 -8.41 -8.94
N TYR A 129 0.57 -7.14 -8.98
CA TYR A 129 0.82 -6.40 -10.22
C TYR A 129 2.23 -5.78 -10.23
N PRO A 130 3.29 -6.61 -10.21
CA PRO A 130 4.67 -6.10 -10.17
C PRO A 130 5.04 -5.30 -11.43
N GLU A 131 4.31 -5.49 -12.52
CA GLU A 131 4.46 -4.71 -13.76
C GLU A 131 3.90 -3.28 -13.67
N ARG A 132 3.19 -2.94 -12.59
CA ARG A 132 2.57 -1.62 -12.40
C ARG A 132 3.29 -0.76 -11.38
N PHE A 133 4.02 -1.38 -10.44
CA PHE A 133 4.66 -0.68 -9.33
C PHE A 133 6.17 -0.94 -9.32
N GLY A 134 6.96 0.13 -9.40
CA GLY A 134 8.41 0.07 -9.25
C GLY A 134 8.86 -0.17 -7.81
N GLY A 135 7.99 0.10 -6.83
CA GLY A 135 8.28 -0.19 -5.43
C GLY A 135 7.08 -0.07 -4.50
N CYS A 136 7.21 -0.70 -3.34
CA CYS A 136 6.22 -0.63 -2.27
C CYS A 136 6.86 -0.45 -0.89
N ALA A 137 6.09 0.13 0.04
CA ALA A 137 6.51 0.26 1.43
C ALA A 137 5.40 -0.14 2.40
N SER A 138 5.77 -0.89 3.44
CA SER A 138 4.87 -1.32 4.50
C SER A 138 5.41 -0.87 5.86
N LEU A 139 4.64 -0.03 6.54
CA LEU A 139 4.93 0.44 7.90
C LEU A 139 4.03 -0.30 8.88
N SER A 140 4.61 -1.08 9.80
CA SER A 140 3.84 -1.91 10.75
C SER A 140 2.76 -2.74 10.04
N GLY A 141 3.08 -3.37 8.92
CA GLY A 141 2.09 -4.06 8.07
C GLY A 141 1.45 -5.27 8.74
N ALA A 142 0.14 -5.43 8.55
CA ALA A 142 -0.60 -6.55 9.10
C ALA A 142 -0.56 -7.76 8.13
N MET A 143 0.59 -8.41 7.99
CA MET A 143 0.84 -9.46 6.99
C MET A 143 0.55 -10.87 7.50
N GLY A 144 0.58 -11.06 8.82
CA GLY A 144 0.54 -12.39 9.43
C GLY A 144 -0.84 -12.99 9.63
N PHE A 145 -1.94 -12.23 9.45
CA PHE A 145 -3.28 -12.71 9.81
C PHE A 145 -3.71 -14.02 9.11
N PRO A 146 -3.33 -14.33 7.86
CA PRO A 146 -3.67 -15.62 7.26
C PRO A 146 -3.00 -16.81 7.96
N HIS A 147 -1.91 -16.57 8.69
CA HIS A 147 -1.13 -17.60 9.36
C HIS A 147 -1.49 -17.79 10.84
N HIS A 148 -2.47 -17.05 11.35
CA HIS A 148 -3.05 -17.20 12.69
C HIS A 148 -4.12 -18.33 12.69
N ALA A 149 -3.71 -19.55 12.45
CA ALA A 149 -4.52 -20.71 12.06
C ALA A 149 -5.71 -21.05 12.99
N SER A 150 -5.64 -20.71 14.27
CA SER A 150 -6.68 -21.04 15.25
C SER A 150 -7.72 -19.94 15.49
N ARG A 151 -7.60 -18.81 14.80
CA ARG A 151 -8.50 -17.67 15.00
C ARG A 151 -9.73 -17.79 14.10
N PRO A 152 -10.96 -17.88 14.68
CA PRO A 152 -12.18 -17.91 13.89
C PRO A 152 -12.48 -16.55 13.25
N MET A 153 -13.10 -16.56 12.07
CA MET A 153 -13.58 -15.36 11.40
C MET A 153 -14.93 -14.90 11.94
N ASN A 154 -15.05 -13.61 12.22
CA ASN A 154 -16.34 -12.97 12.45
C ASN A 154 -17.00 -12.56 11.12
N ALA A 155 -18.23 -12.01 11.18
CA ALA A 155 -18.98 -11.61 10.00
C ALA A 155 -18.26 -10.55 9.13
N GLU A 156 -17.49 -9.64 9.74
CA GLU A 156 -16.72 -8.63 9.01
C GLU A 156 -15.62 -9.28 8.16
N TRP A 157 -14.86 -10.20 8.72
CA TRP A 157 -13.80 -10.90 8.02
C TRP A 157 -14.35 -11.81 6.90
N LYS A 158 -15.43 -12.53 7.20
CA LYS A 158 -16.15 -13.32 6.18
C LYS A 158 -16.64 -12.44 5.03
N GLY A 159 -17.17 -11.28 5.34
CA GLY A 159 -17.58 -10.31 4.33
C GLY A 159 -16.46 -9.74 3.46
N ASN A 160 -15.25 -9.67 4.00
CA ASN A 160 -14.10 -9.20 3.24
C ASN A 160 -13.47 -10.29 2.37
N PHE A 161 -13.41 -11.53 2.83
CA PHE A 161 -12.60 -12.58 2.21
C PHE A 161 -13.39 -13.76 1.64
N GLY A 162 -14.53 -14.13 2.24
CA GLY A 162 -15.38 -15.22 1.79
C GLY A 162 -16.38 -15.62 2.86
N PHE A 163 -17.66 -15.67 2.52
CA PHE A 163 -18.73 -16.02 3.47
C PHE A 163 -18.65 -17.46 3.97
N GLU A 164 -18.05 -18.34 3.16
CA GLU A 164 -17.83 -19.75 3.46
C GLU A 164 -16.64 -20.01 4.38
N MET A 165 -15.72 -19.04 4.52
CA MET A 165 -14.53 -19.18 5.34
C MET A 165 -14.88 -19.13 6.83
N GLU A 166 -14.35 -20.08 7.60
CA GLU A 166 -14.55 -20.15 9.05
C GLU A 166 -13.33 -19.67 9.84
N ASN A 167 -12.13 -19.82 9.29
CA ASN A 167 -10.88 -19.55 9.96
C ASN A 167 -9.93 -18.73 9.07
N PHE A 168 -9.04 -17.96 9.70
CA PHE A 168 -8.03 -17.17 8.98
C PHE A 168 -7.08 -18.01 8.14
N SER A 169 -6.81 -19.25 8.54
CA SER A 169 -5.95 -20.18 7.78
C SER A 169 -6.49 -20.51 6.38
N GLU A 170 -7.77 -20.30 6.12
CA GLU A 170 -8.37 -20.51 4.80
C GLU A 170 -8.03 -19.38 3.80
N ILE A 171 -7.49 -18.26 4.29
CA ILE A 171 -6.93 -17.19 3.45
C ILE A 171 -5.53 -17.57 2.95
N ALA A 172 -4.81 -18.41 3.70
CA ALA A 172 -3.46 -18.83 3.32
C ALA A 172 -3.46 -19.52 1.94
N GLY A 173 -2.54 -19.10 1.07
CA GLY A 173 -2.44 -19.60 -0.30
C GLY A 173 -3.45 -19.00 -1.28
N THR A 174 -4.22 -17.98 -0.88
CA THR A 174 -5.13 -17.24 -1.77
C THR A 174 -4.51 -15.92 -2.24
N GLU A 175 -5.20 -15.21 -3.13
CA GLU A 175 -4.85 -13.85 -3.57
C GLU A 175 -4.82 -12.80 -2.43
N ASN A 176 -5.27 -13.18 -1.25
CA ASN A 176 -5.28 -12.33 -0.05
C ASN A 176 -4.13 -12.66 0.92
N ASP A 177 -3.26 -13.61 0.58
CA ASP A 177 -2.08 -13.97 1.36
C ASP A 177 -0.80 -13.39 0.73
N VAL A 178 -0.26 -12.33 1.32
CA VAL A 178 0.97 -11.69 0.80
C VAL A 178 2.21 -12.62 0.88
N HIS A 179 2.20 -13.64 1.73
CA HIS A 179 3.25 -14.67 1.75
C HIS A 179 3.17 -15.57 0.51
N PHE A 180 1.97 -15.93 0.11
CA PHE A 180 1.73 -16.67 -1.13
C PHE A 180 2.06 -15.81 -2.35
N LEU A 181 1.61 -14.55 -2.39
CA LEU A 181 1.85 -13.65 -3.51
C LEU A 181 3.35 -13.39 -3.75
N ALA A 182 4.17 -13.31 -2.70
CA ALA A 182 5.62 -13.15 -2.85
C ALA A 182 6.26 -14.36 -3.55
N LYS A 183 5.84 -15.58 -3.18
CA LYS A 183 6.29 -16.82 -3.83
C LYS A 183 5.81 -16.90 -5.27
N GLU A 184 4.53 -16.62 -5.50
CA GLU A 184 3.90 -16.68 -6.82
C GLU A 184 4.54 -15.70 -7.81
N ALA A 185 4.81 -14.45 -7.38
CA ALA A 185 5.47 -13.45 -8.20
C ALA A 185 6.88 -13.91 -8.61
N LEU A 186 7.65 -14.49 -7.68
CA LEU A 186 8.97 -15.02 -7.96
C LEU A 186 8.92 -16.22 -8.92
N GLU A 187 8.00 -17.15 -8.70
CA GLU A 187 7.82 -18.35 -9.55
C GLU A 187 7.40 -17.98 -10.98
N LYS A 188 6.64 -16.91 -11.14
CA LYS A 188 6.27 -16.35 -12.46
C LYS A 188 7.42 -15.60 -13.15
N GLY A 189 8.58 -15.44 -12.48
CA GLY A 189 9.72 -14.68 -13.00
C GLY A 189 9.44 -13.18 -13.14
N ALA A 190 8.56 -12.64 -12.29
CA ALA A 190 8.23 -11.23 -12.33
C ALA A 190 9.45 -10.37 -11.94
N GLU A 191 9.57 -9.20 -12.54
CA GLU A 191 10.50 -8.17 -12.07
C GLU A 191 9.98 -7.64 -10.73
N MET A 192 10.64 -8.04 -9.63
CA MET A 192 10.19 -7.67 -8.29
C MET A 192 10.25 -6.16 -8.07
N PRO A 193 9.24 -5.58 -7.38
CA PRO A 193 9.30 -4.18 -6.95
C PRO A 193 10.38 -3.98 -5.89
N LYS A 194 10.89 -2.77 -5.71
CA LYS A 194 11.62 -2.41 -4.49
C LYS A 194 10.70 -2.57 -3.29
N ILE A 195 11.14 -3.25 -2.25
CA ILE A 195 10.35 -3.50 -1.04
C ILE A 195 11.02 -2.85 0.16
N TYR A 196 10.31 -1.92 0.82
CA TYR A 196 10.70 -1.34 2.10
C TYR A 196 9.73 -1.80 3.19
N LEU A 197 10.27 -2.27 4.30
CA LEU A 197 9.50 -2.70 5.47
C LEU A 197 10.04 -1.99 6.70
N TRP A 198 9.17 -1.45 7.53
CA TRP A 198 9.51 -0.96 8.86
C TRP A 198 8.47 -1.42 9.90
N CYS A 199 8.95 -1.76 11.10
CA CYS A 199 8.09 -2.02 12.24
C CYS A 199 8.77 -1.61 13.55
N GLY A 200 8.01 -1.00 14.45
CA GLY A 200 8.49 -0.67 15.79
C GLY A 200 8.70 -1.90 16.66
N THR A 201 9.70 -1.88 17.53
CA THR A 201 10.04 -3.02 18.41
C THR A 201 8.98 -3.28 19.49
N GLU A 202 8.18 -2.26 19.83
CA GLU A 202 7.06 -2.34 20.77
C GLU A 202 5.69 -2.51 20.09
N ASP A 203 5.70 -2.63 18.75
CA ASP A 203 4.49 -2.85 17.94
C ASP A 203 3.99 -4.30 18.11
N PHE A 204 2.69 -4.47 18.29
CA PHE A 204 2.09 -5.80 18.45
C PHE A 204 2.17 -6.66 17.17
N LEU A 205 2.50 -6.05 16.00
CA LEU A 205 2.73 -6.74 14.73
C LEU A 205 4.22 -7.03 14.45
N ILE A 206 5.12 -6.73 15.40
CA ILE A 206 6.56 -6.91 15.18
C ILE A 206 6.93 -8.35 14.78
N LYS A 207 6.29 -9.34 15.42
CA LYS A 207 6.54 -10.75 15.08
C LYS A 207 6.16 -11.06 13.64
N ASP A 208 4.98 -10.64 13.20
CA ASP A 208 4.49 -10.87 11.84
C ASP A 208 5.38 -10.19 10.79
N ASN A 209 5.90 -8.99 11.12
CA ASN A 209 6.84 -8.28 10.25
C ASN A 209 8.20 -8.99 10.15
N ARG A 210 8.73 -9.51 11.26
CA ARG A 210 9.95 -10.32 11.26
C ARG A 210 9.78 -11.61 10.48
N ASP A 211 8.68 -12.33 10.69
CA ASP A 211 8.36 -13.57 9.97
C ASP A 211 8.29 -13.31 8.45
N TYR A 212 7.71 -12.17 8.05
CA TYR A 212 7.63 -11.80 6.64
C TYR A 212 8.99 -11.41 6.04
N ARG A 213 9.81 -10.64 6.77
CA ARG A 213 11.21 -10.35 6.41
C ARG A 213 11.99 -11.65 6.16
N ASP A 214 11.88 -12.59 7.10
CA ASP A 214 12.60 -13.87 7.02
C ASP A 214 12.12 -14.70 5.82
N LEU A 215 10.83 -14.63 5.49
CA LEU A 215 10.31 -15.23 4.27
C LEU A 215 10.95 -14.60 3.02
N LEU A 216 10.93 -13.27 2.88
CA LEU A 216 11.52 -12.60 1.72
C LEU A 216 13.01 -12.94 1.58
N ALA A 217 13.75 -12.95 2.69
CA ALA A 217 15.16 -13.36 2.70
C ALA A 217 15.36 -14.82 2.25
N SER A 218 14.50 -15.73 2.73
CA SER A 218 14.55 -17.16 2.35
C SER A 218 14.26 -17.40 0.86
N LEU A 219 13.46 -16.52 0.25
CA LEU A 219 13.13 -16.56 -1.17
C LEU A 219 14.17 -15.82 -2.04
N GLY A 220 15.16 -15.16 -1.44
CA GLY A 220 16.13 -14.34 -2.15
C GLY A 220 15.54 -13.07 -2.76
N ILE A 221 14.39 -12.59 -2.26
CA ILE A 221 13.77 -11.35 -2.69
C ILE A 221 14.47 -10.18 -2.01
N GLU A 222 15.03 -9.27 -2.83
CA GLU A 222 15.70 -8.08 -2.32
C GLU A 222 14.70 -7.14 -1.63
N HIS A 223 15.03 -6.72 -0.42
CA HIS A 223 14.21 -5.81 0.38
C HIS A 223 15.05 -5.06 1.42
N LEU A 224 14.60 -3.88 1.82
CA LEU A 224 15.12 -3.19 2.99
C LEU A 224 14.15 -3.36 4.16
N TYR A 225 14.63 -3.94 5.26
CA TYR A 225 13.89 -4.06 6.51
C TYR A 225 14.56 -3.26 7.61
N GLU A 226 13.81 -2.41 8.29
CA GLU A 226 14.27 -1.62 9.43
C GLU A 226 13.40 -1.87 10.66
N GLU A 227 14.00 -1.91 11.82
CA GLU A 227 13.37 -1.89 13.13
C GLU A 227 13.95 -0.75 13.96
N SER A 228 13.13 -0.10 14.75
CA SER A 228 13.56 0.89 15.73
C SER A 228 12.61 0.88 16.92
N GLU A 229 12.94 1.63 17.97
CA GLU A 229 11.96 1.99 18.99
C GLU A 229 10.67 2.46 18.32
N GLY A 230 9.52 1.97 18.78
CA GLY A 230 8.23 2.39 18.26
C GLY A 230 7.11 1.43 18.51
N ASP A 231 5.94 2.00 18.77
CA ASP A 231 4.67 1.29 18.90
C ASP A 231 3.79 1.46 17.65
N HIS A 232 2.57 0.93 17.68
CA HIS A 232 1.60 1.02 16.57
C HIS A 232 0.93 2.39 16.53
N SER A 233 1.69 3.46 16.21
CA SER A 233 1.17 4.84 16.28
C SER A 233 1.69 5.77 15.19
N TRP A 234 0.92 6.84 14.97
CA TRP A 234 1.18 7.85 13.94
C TRP A 234 2.50 8.60 14.11
N LYS A 235 3.01 8.74 15.35
CA LYS A 235 4.32 9.36 15.62
C LYS A 235 5.41 8.69 14.83
N TRP A 236 5.40 7.37 14.80
CA TRP A 236 6.42 6.58 14.16
C TRP A 236 6.20 6.46 12.64
N TRP A 237 4.95 6.37 12.22
CA TRP A 237 4.65 6.31 10.78
C TRP A 237 4.97 7.63 10.06
N ASP A 238 4.80 8.80 10.71
CA ASP A 238 5.25 10.10 10.17
C ASP A 238 6.78 10.15 10.01
N LEU A 239 7.51 9.56 10.95
CA LEU A 239 8.97 9.49 10.87
C LEU A 239 9.42 8.56 9.74
N HIS A 240 8.91 7.34 9.71
CA HIS A 240 9.42 6.28 8.84
C HIS A 240 8.86 6.31 7.41
N ILE A 241 7.79 7.05 7.14
CA ILE A 241 7.39 7.30 5.74
C ILE A 241 8.47 8.09 4.98
N GLN A 242 9.26 8.91 5.65
CA GLN A 242 10.38 9.64 5.05
C GLN A 242 11.50 8.68 4.63
N SER A 243 11.86 7.71 5.48
CA SER A 243 12.83 6.66 5.12
C SER A 243 12.33 5.83 3.93
N ALA A 244 11.04 5.46 3.94
CA ALA A 244 10.41 4.75 2.83
C ALA A 244 10.49 5.55 1.52
N LEU A 245 10.19 6.85 1.55
CA LEU A 245 10.31 7.74 0.39
C LEU A 245 11.74 7.83 -0.13
N ASN A 246 12.73 7.98 0.77
CA ASN A 246 14.14 8.02 0.39
C ASN A 246 14.55 6.71 -0.32
N TYR A 247 14.18 5.55 0.22
CA TYR A 247 14.51 4.26 -0.38
C TYR A 247 13.81 4.05 -1.74
N LEU A 248 12.52 4.36 -1.83
CA LEU A 248 11.75 4.15 -3.06
C LEU A 248 12.20 5.08 -4.20
N LEU A 249 12.68 6.28 -3.87
CA LEU A 249 13.01 7.33 -4.84
C LEU A 249 14.53 7.49 -5.08
N ASP A 250 15.34 6.58 -4.56
CA ASP A 250 16.82 6.59 -4.72
C ASP A 250 17.49 7.90 -4.22
N LYS A 251 17.17 8.33 -2.99
CA LYS A 251 17.78 9.52 -2.37
C LYS A 251 18.62 9.18 -1.15
#